data_9621cfcae8a019bedefa1188f268487b
#
_entry.id   9621cfcae8a019bedefa1188f268487b
#
_cell.length_a   1.000
_cell.length_b   1.000
_cell.length_c   1.000
_cell.angle_alpha   90.00
_cell.angle_beta   90.00
_cell.angle_gamma   90.00
#
_symmetry.space_group_name_H-M   'P 1'
#
loop_
_entity.id
_entity.type
_entity.pdbx_description
1 polymer ?
#
loop_
_entity_poly.entity_id
_entity_poly.type
_entity_poly.pdbx_seq_one_letter_code
_entity_poly.pdbx_strand_id
1 'polypeptide(L)'
;MANFEVNNVSVSTLLGYISGGIIAIPEIQRPFVWDTTKVRDLIDSLYKEYPVGYIITWKSHDIKLKDGNNSEGKQILIDGQQRITALTAALLGQEVLDSNYKKRRIKIAFNIKTEEFQTCNPAIEKQEEWIPDISEFMKNGNINLFEYINNYSNKFDMDPNIINERINKLQAIKNISIGRIELGSSLSIETVTEIFVRINSKGVVLSQADFAMSKISVNEEYEGNDIRKAIDYFCHFAKTPVDYENIKNNDTDFSQKEIFNKIIWIKDSNEDLYLPNYVDVLRVAFTYKFKRGKLQDLVSLLSGRDFETREYKPEIIEYSCKKLYDGVKAFVDKTNFERYVMILKSAGIIDDSLIRS
;
A
#
# COMPACT_ATOMS: atom_id res chain seq x y z
N MET A 1 2.78 20.93 22.10
CA MET A 1 2.67 20.95 20.62
C MET A 1 1.35 20.31 20.24
N ALA A 2 0.73 20.74 19.15
CA ALA A 2 -0.50 20.07 18.67
C ALA A 2 -0.20 18.61 18.30
N ASN A 3 -1.12 17.71 18.65
CA ASN A 3 -0.96 16.27 18.35
C ASN A 3 -1.10 15.93 16.86
N PHE A 4 -1.57 16.88 16.06
CA PHE A 4 -1.71 16.75 14.61
C PHE A 4 -1.71 18.13 13.95
N GLU A 5 -1.41 18.13 12.66
CA GLU A 5 -1.51 19.29 11.78
C GLU A 5 -2.43 18.95 10.61
N VAL A 6 -3.22 19.93 10.16
CA VAL A 6 -4.05 19.81 8.96
C VAL A 6 -3.51 20.80 7.94
N ASN A 7 -3.09 20.29 6.80
CA ASN A 7 -2.59 21.09 5.71
C ASN A 7 -3.14 20.57 4.37
N ASN A 8 -2.99 21.38 3.33
CA ASN A 8 -3.34 20.99 1.98
C ASN A 8 -2.07 20.68 1.19
N VAL A 9 -2.14 19.66 0.37
CA VAL A 9 -1.05 19.24 -0.52
C VAL A 9 -1.60 19.03 -1.92
N SER A 10 -0.92 19.55 -2.95
CA SER A 10 -1.34 19.28 -4.32
C SER A 10 -1.19 17.80 -4.68
N VAL A 11 -2.01 17.31 -5.61
CA VAL A 11 -1.91 15.95 -6.13
C VAL A 11 -0.47 15.67 -6.60
N SER A 12 0.16 16.57 -7.35
CA SER A 12 1.54 16.42 -7.83
C SER A 12 2.55 16.31 -6.69
N THR A 13 2.44 17.15 -5.67
CA THR A 13 3.33 17.10 -4.49
C THR A 13 3.13 15.80 -3.73
N LEU A 14 1.88 15.36 -3.53
CA LEU A 14 1.57 14.09 -2.87
C LEU A 14 2.19 12.90 -3.60
N LEU A 15 2.03 12.84 -4.92
CA LEU A 15 2.64 11.80 -5.75
C LEU A 15 4.18 11.87 -5.72
N GLY A 16 4.75 13.07 -5.65
CA GLY A 16 6.18 13.29 -5.46
C GLY A 16 6.70 12.76 -4.12
N TYR A 17 5.97 12.96 -3.03
CA TYR A 17 6.32 12.40 -1.71
C TYR A 17 6.31 10.86 -1.69
N ILE A 18 5.38 10.26 -2.42
CA ILE A 18 5.32 8.80 -2.56
C ILE A 18 6.50 8.27 -3.39
N SER A 19 6.71 8.83 -4.58
CA SER A 19 7.80 8.39 -5.47
C SER A 19 9.19 8.65 -4.88
N GLY A 20 9.33 9.68 -4.06
CA GLY A 20 10.57 10.01 -3.32
C GLY A 20 10.73 9.23 -2.01
N GLY A 21 9.78 8.35 -1.63
CA GLY A 21 9.86 7.56 -0.41
C GLY A 21 9.71 8.36 0.90
N ILE A 22 9.28 9.62 0.82
CA ILE A 22 8.99 10.48 1.99
C ILE A 22 7.75 9.95 2.72
N ILE A 23 6.71 9.59 1.96
CA ILE A 23 5.55 8.89 2.48
C ILE A 23 5.68 7.42 2.09
N ALA A 24 5.86 6.55 3.09
CA ALA A 24 5.84 5.12 2.90
C ALA A 24 4.38 4.65 2.85
N ILE A 25 4.00 4.05 1.74
CA ILE A 25 2.74 3.32 1.64
C ILE A 25 3.02 1.94 2.22
N PRO A 26 2.29 1.53 3.27
CA PRO A 26 2.35 0.15 3.70
C PRO A 26 1.85 -0.75 2.56
N GLU A 27 2.73 -1.40 1.85
CA GLU A 27 2.38 -2.27 0.71
C GLU A 27 1.43 -3.41 1.08
N ILE A 28 1.32 -3.73 2.35
CA ILE A 28 0.53 -4.82 2.91
C ILE A 28 -0.93 -4.50 3.05
N GLN A 29 -1.27 -3.23 3.11
CA GLN A 29 -2.67 -2.90 3.21
C GLN A 29 -3.35 -3.20 1.89
N ARG A 30 -3.66 -4.45 1.67
CA ARG A 30 -4.53 -4.94 0.60
C ARG A 30 -4.03 -4.63 -0.80
N PRO A 31 -4.03 -5.62 -1.67
CA PRO A 31 -3.94 -5.36 -3.10
C PRO A 31 -4.94 -4.27 -3.50
N PHE A 32 -4.70 -3.63 -4.61
CA PHE A 32 -5.61 -2.61 -5.10
C PHE A 32 -7.00 -3.23 -5.33
N VAL A 33 -7.95 -2.85 -4.49
CA VAL A 33 -9.31 -3.43 -4.47
C VAL A 33 -10.37 -2.52 -5.10
N TRP A 34 -10.02 -1.27 -5.42
CA TRP A 34 -10.94 -0.41 -6.13
C TRP A 34 -11.16 -0.92 -7.55
N ASP A 35 -12.42 -0.96 -7.96
CA ASP A 35 -12.76 -1.13 -9.36
C ASP A 35 -12.39 0.13 -10.16
N THR A 36 -12.32 0.00 -11.47
CA THR A 36 -11.96 1.11 -12.36
C THR A 36 -12.99 2.23 -12.33
N THR A 37 -14.24 1.95 -11.96
CA THR A 37 -15.30 2.95 -11.82
C THR A 37 -15.02 3.91 -10.67
N LYS A 38 -14.58 3.39 -9.51
CA LYS A 38 -14.19 4.23 -8.38
C LYS A 38 -12.98 5.10 -8.69
N VAL A 39 -12.04 4.59 -9.49
CA VAL A 39 -10.90 5.40 -9.97
C VAL A 39 -11.39 6.52 -10.87
N ARG A 40 -12.29 6.23 -11.83
CA ARG A 40 -12.92 7.23 -12.68
C ARG A 40 -13.62 8.31 -11.86
N ASP A 41 -14.42 7.91 -10.87
CA ASP A 41 -15.17 8.82 -10.02
C ASP A 41 -14.27 9.73 -9.19
N LEU A 42 -13.11 9.22 -8.74
CA LEU A 42 -12.10 10.03 -8.08
C LEU A 42 -11.52 11.10 -9.02
N ILE A 43 -11.18 10.73 -10.26
CA ILE A 43 -10.64 11.67 -11.25
C ILE A 43 -11.69 12.70 -11.64
N ASP A 44 -12.94 12.29 -11.87
CA ASP A 44 -14.05 13.18 -12.15
C ASP A 44 -14.31 14.19 -11.01
N SER A 45 -14.23 13.71 -9.75
CA SER A 45 -14.37 14.58 -8.58
C SER A 45 -13.26 15.62 -8.51
N LEU A 46 -12.01 15.26 -8.79
CA LEU A 46 -10.89 16.20 -8.83
C LEU A 46 -11.05 17.21 -9.97
N TYR A 47 -11.49 16.77 -11.15
CA TYR A 47 -11.75 17.65 -12.29
C TYR A 47 -12.83 18.69 -12.00
N LYS A 48 -13.83 18.32 -11.18
CA LYS A 48 -14.92 19.18 -10.72
C LYS A 48 -14.58 19.93 -9.42
N GLU A 49 -13.34 19.79 -8.93
CA GLU A 49 -12.87 20.41 -7.69
C GLU A 49 -13.70 20.00 -6.45
N TYR A 50 -14.28 18.79 -6.47
CA TYR A 50 -15.02 18.27 -5.34
C TYR A 50 -14.06 17.70 -4.28
N PRO A 51 -14.39 17.81 -2.99
CA PRO A 51 -13.57 17.27 -1.93
C PRO A 51 -13.50 15.74 -2.01
N VAL A 52 -12.29 15.20 -2.07
CA VAL A 52 -12.03 13.75 -2.18
C VAL A 52 -11.62 13.10 -0.86
N GLY A 53 -11.80 13.82 0.25
CA GLY A 53 -11.44 13.38 1.60
C GLY A 53 -9.98 13.67 1.95
N TYR A 54 -9.56 13.17 3.11
CA TYR A 54 -8.22 13.43 3.66
C TYR A 54 -7.30 12.25 3.47
N ILE A 55 -6.00 12.53 3.31
CA ILE A 55 -4.91 11.58 3.49
C ILE A 55 -4.40 11.73 4.92
N ILE A 56 -4.20 10.62 5.63
CA ILE A 56 -3.69 10.64 6.99
C ILE A 56 -2.30 10.02 7.00
N THR A 57 -1.33 10.77 7.48
CA THR A 57 0.06 10.33 7.64
C THR A 57 0.49 10.44 9.10
N TRP A 58 1.41 9.59 9.51
CA TRP A 58 2.00 9.62 10.84
C TRP A 58 3.52 9.76 10.72
N LYS A 59 4.11 10.77 11.37
CA LYS A 59 5.56 10.90 11.46
C LYS A 59 6.13 9.77 12.30
N SER A 60 7.04 8.98 11.73
CA SER A 60 7.86 8.10 12.55
C SER A 60 8.91 8.94 13.31
N HIS A 61 9.34 8.49 14.49
CA HIS A 61 10.41 9.17 15.22
C HIS A 61 11.67 9.22 14.36
N ASP A 62 12.33 10.39 14.36
CA ASP A 62 13.62 10.59 13.71
C ASP A 62 14.65 9.70 14.40
N ILE A 63 15.13 8.69 13.67
CA ILE A 63 16.22 7.84 14.11
C ILE A 63 17.47 8.38 13.47
N LYS A 64 18.49 8.70 14.27
CA LYS A 64 19.79 9.02 13.74
C LYS A 64 20.34 7.83 12.99
N LEU A 65 20.60 7.99 11.70
CA LEU A 65 21.26 6.99 10.88
C LEU A 65 22.72 6.81 11.33
N LYS A 66 23.31 5.66 11.06
CA LYS A 66 24.72 5.35 11.42
C LYS A 66 25.74 6.32 10.80
N ASP A 67 25.38 7.09 9.76
CA ASP A 67 26.19 8.12 9.12
C ASP A 67 26.10 9.50 9.80
N GLY A 68 25.37 9.62 10.90
CA GLY A 68 25.20 10.84 11.67
C GLY A 68 24.19 11.82 11.10
N ASN A 69 23.58 11.55 9.96
CA ASN A 69 22.51 12.35 9.39
C ASN A 69 21.18 12.02 10.10
N ASN A 70 20.38 13.05 10.39
CA ASN A 70 19.00 12.83 10.77
C ASN A 70 18.26 12.30 9.53
N SER A 71 17.72 11.09 9.59
CA SER A 71 16.71 10.72 8.61
C SER A 71 15.54 11.69 8.83
N GLU A 72 15.22 12.53 7.85
CA GLU A 72 13.92 13.17 7.81
C GLU A 72 12.89 12.05 7.92
N GLY A 73 12.21 11.96 9.07
CA GLY A 73 11.42 10.79 9.43
C GLY A 73 10.45 10.42 8.33
N LYS A 74 10.57 9.23 7.77
CA LYS A 74 9.64 8.71 6.79
C LYS A 74 8.25 8.74 7.41
N GLN A 75 7.30 9.33 6.71
CA GLN A 75 5.90 9.35 7.12
C GLN A 75 5.24 8.03 6.72
N ILE A 76 4.44 7.48 7.62
CA ILE A 76 3.67 6.27 7.36
C ILE A 76 2.27 6.69 6.95
N LEU A 77 1.80 6.20 5.82
CA LEU A 77 0.43 6.40 5.40
C LEU A 77 -0.52 5.57 6.28
N ILE A 78 -1.41 6.24 6.99
CA ILE A 78 -2.40 5.62 7.87
C ILE A 78 -3.72 5.39 7.14
N ASP A 79 -4.18 6.38 6.37
CA ASP A 79 -5.38 6.28 5.55
C ASP A 79 -5.20 6.98 4.20
N GLY A 80 -5.95 6.51 3.19
CA GLY A 80 -5.95 7.04 1.84
C GLY A 80 -5.15 6.22 0.82
N GLN A 81 -4.65 5.03 1.17
CA GLN A 81 -3.84 4.19 0.28
C GLN A 81 -4.52 3.91 -1.06
N GLN A 82 -5.78 3.47 -1.05
CA GLN A 82 -6.49 3.16 -2.29
C GLN A 82 -6.61 4.40 -3.19
N ARG A 83 -6.78 5.57 -2.58
CA ARG A 83 -6.84 6.87 -3.26
C ARG A 83 -5.52 7.24 -3.91
N ILE A 84 -4.43 7.10 -3.16
CA ILE A 84 -3.07 7.33 -3.68
C ILE A 84 -2.75 6.36 -4.83
N THR A 85 -3.02 5.07 -4.64
CA THR A 85 -2.80 4.05 -5.69
C THR A 85 -3.64 4.35 -6.94
N ALA A 86 -4.89 4.78 -6.77
CA ALA A 86 -5.75 5.20 -7.89
C ALA A 86 -5.18 6.41 -8.65
N LEU A 87 -4.69 7.43 -7.93
CA LEU A 87 -4.05 8.60 -8.53
C LEU A 87 -2.77 8.24 -9.26
N THR A 88 -1.92 7.41 -8.68
CA THR A 88 -0.69 6.91 -9.30
C THR A 88 -0.99 6.13 -10.58
N ALA A 89 -1.97 5.24 -10.53
CA ALA A 89 -2.38 4.47 -11.70
C ALA A 89 -2.97 5.33 -12.83
N ALA A 90 -3.91 6.22 -12.50
CA ALA A 90 -4.63 7.00 -13.49
C ALA A 90 -3.82 8.19 -14.06
N LEU A 91 -3.01 8.87 -13.23
CA LEU A 91 -2.30 10.08 -13.65
C LEU A 91 -0.85 9.81 -14.08
N LEU A 92 -0.15 8.87 -13.45
CA LEU A 92 1.22 8.52 -13.82
C LEU A 92 1.30 7.32 -14.76
N GLY A 93 0.21 6.60 -14.92
CA GLY A 93 0.16 5.46 -15.79
C GLY A 93 0.94 4.25 -15.25
N GLN A 94 1.07 4.12 -13.95
CA GLN A 94 1.71 2.96 -13.34
C GLN A 94 0.73 1.78 -13.26
N GLU A 95 1.27 0.58 -13.43
CA GLU A 95 0.51 -0.64 -13.20
C GLU A 95 0.31 -0.87 -11.70
N VAL A 96 -0.82 -1.44 -11.35
CA VAL A 96 -1.16 -1.83 -9.98
C VAL A 96 -1.28 -3.33 -9.88
N LEU A 97 -0.96 -3.88 -8.72
CA LEU A 97 -1.20 -5.30 -8.42
C LEU A 97 -2.64 -5.46 -7.92
N ASP A 98 -3.42 -6.29 -8.59
CA ASP A 98 -4.76 -6.66 -8.15
C ASP A 98 -4.71 -7.71 -7.01
N SER A 99 -5.88 -8.17 -6.55
CA SER A 99 -6.00 -9.17 -5.48
C SER A 99 -5.32 -10.51 -5.79
N ASN A 100 -5.03 -10.78 -7.06
CA ASN A 100 -4.37 -12.01 -7.52
C ASN A 100 -2.89 -11.77 -7.86
N TYR A 101 -2.32 -10.67 -7.38
CA TYR A 101 -0.95 -10.23 -7.69
C TYR A 101 -0.66 -10.11 -9.20
N LYS A 102 -1.70 -9.90 -10.01
CA LYS A 102 -1.57 -9.60 -11.43
C LYS A 102 -1.38 -8.11 -11.64
N LYS A 103 -0.37 -7.76 -12.44
CA LYS A 103 -0.21 -6.38 -12.89
C LYS A 103 -1.37 -5.97 -13.79
N ARG A 104 -1.99 -4.87 -13.47
CA ARG A 104 -3.11 -4.31 -14.23
C ARG A 104 -2.88 -2.83 -14.51
N ARG A 105 -3.01 -2.45 -15.76
CA ARG A 105 -3.04 -1.06 -16.18
C ARG A 105 -4.47 -0.53 -16.02
N ILE A 106 -4.63 0.61 -15.35
CA ILE A 106 -5.90 1.31 -15.23
C ILE A 106 -5.86 2.51 -16.17
N LYS A 107 -6.69 2.49 -17.20
CA LYS A 107 -6.84 3.59 -18.14
C LYS A 107 -8.16 4.29 -17.90
N ILE A 108 -8.12 5.59 -17.66
CA ILE A 108 -9.29 6.45 -17.57
C ILE A 108 -9.34 7.30 -18.82
N ALA A 109 -10.46 7.21 -19.52
CA ALA A 109 -10.72 7.96 -20.73
C ALA A 109 -11.45 9.28 -20.42
N PHE A 110 -11.18 10.32 -21.22
CA PHE A 110 -11.80 11.63 -21.11
C PHE A 110 -12.37 12.07 -22.48
N ASN A 111 -13.65 12.43 -22.51
CA ASN A 111 -14.28 13.00 -23.70
C ASN A 111 -14.16 14.52 -23.68
N ILE A 112 -13.45 15.07 -24.66
CA ILE A 112 -13.23 16.52 -24.74
C ILE A 112 -14.53 17.28 -25.01
N LYS A 113 -15.50 16.70 -25.78
CA LYS A 113 -16.77 17.37 -26.12
C LYS A 113 -17.73 17.49 -24.94
N THR A 114 -17.82 16.44 -24.12
CA THR A 114 -18.80 16.37 -23.03
C THR A 114 -18.21 16.63 -21.66
N GLU A 115 -16.87 16.66 -21.55
CA GLU A 115 -16.11 16.71 -20.27
C GLU A 115 -16.43 15.52 -19.35
N GLU A 116 -16.74 14.36 -19.92
CA GLU A 116 -17.08 13.14 -19.19
C GLU A 116 -15.88 12.20 -19.07
N PHE A 117 -15.80 11.51 -17.93
CA PHE A 117 -14.82 10.44 -17.71
C PHE A 117 -15.47 9.07 -17.80
N GLN A 118 -14.78 8.13 -18.43
CA GLN A 118 -15.18 6.73 -18.50
C GLN A 118 -13.98 5.80 -18.22
N THR A 119 -14.28 4.57 -17.81
CA THR A 119 -13.27 3.52 -17.82
C THR A 119 -12.99 3.13 -19.26
N CYS A 120 -11.71 3.16 -19.66
CA CYS A 120 -11.36 2.83 -21.04
C CYS A 120 -11.67 1.36 -21.35
N ASN A 121 -12.23 1.13 -22.51
CA ASN A 121 -12.55 -0.18 -23.05
C ASN A 121 -12.34 -0.18 -24.58
N PRO A 122 -12.33 -1.34 -25.25
CA PRO A 122 -12.09 -1.42 -26.70
C PRO A 122 -13.06 -0.62 -27.58
N ALA A 123 -14.25 -0.28 -27.09
CA ALA A 123 -15.20 0.57 -27.82
C ALA A 123 -14.77 2.03 -27.76
N ILE A 124 -14.38 2.51 -26.57
CA ILE A 124 -13.88 3.88 -26.35
C ILE A 124 -12.54 4.08 -27.06
N GLU A 125 -11.64 3.12 -27.06
CA GLU A 125 -10.35 3.22 -27.78
C GLU A 125 -10.49 3.45 -29.28
N LYS A 126 -11.62 3.07 -29.87
CA LYS A 126 -11.92 3.28 -31.31
C LYS A 126 -12.62 4.61 -31.59
N GLN A 127 -13.05 5.31 -30.57
CA GLN A 127 -13.78 6.59 -30.70
C GLN A 127 -12.80 7.75 -30.51
N GLU A 128 -12.46 8.41 -31.57
CA GLU A 128 -11.48 9.50 -31.58
C GLU A 128 -11.94 10.77 -30.83
N GLU A 129 -13.19 10.82 -30.37
CA GLU A 129 -13.71 11.87 -29.49
C GLU A 129 -13.14 11.77 -28.07
N TRP A 130 -12.61 10.59 -27.72
CA TRP A 130 -12.07 10.31 -26.42
C TRP A 130 -10.54 10.35 -26.40
N ILE A 131 -9.99 10.94 -25.37
CA ILE A 131 -8.62 10.65 -24.92
C ILE A 131 -8.72 9.30 -24.20
N PRO A 132 -8.17 8.19 -24.74
CA PRO A 132 -8.39 6.86 -24.16
C PRO A 132 -7.64 6.63 -22.84
N ASP A 133 -6.54 7.37 -22.61
CA ASP A 133 -5.73 7.31 -21.40
C ASP A 133 -5.23 8.70 -21.00
N ILE A 134 -5.85 9.30 -19.99
CA ILE A 134 -5.48 10.64 -19.52
C ILE A 134 -4.04 10.74 -19.05
N SER A 135 -3.41 9.62 -18.62
CA SER A 135 -2.02 9.67 -18.14
C SER A 135 -1.03 10.14 -19.21
N GLU A 136 -1.35 9.96 -20.47
CA GLU A 136 -0.49 10.41 -21.58
C GLU A 136 -0.43 11.93 -21.63
N PHE A 137 -1.54 12.60 -21.32
CA PHE A 137 -1.64 14.06 -21.25
C PHE A 137 -1.05 14.63 -19.94
N MET A 138 -0.85 13.78 -18.94
CA MET A 138 -0.21 14.17 -17.67
C MET A 138 1.33 14.19 -17.75
N LYS A 139 1.92 13.50 -18.73
CA LYS A 139 3.38 13.46 -18.93
C LYS A 139 3.81 14.65 -19.77
N ASN A 140 4.75 15.44 -19.28
CA ASN A 140 5.27 16.58 -20.03
C ASN A 140 6.01 16.11 -21.28
N GLY A 141 5.63 16.68 -22.44
CA GLY A 141 6.39 16.52 -23.70
C GLY A 141 6.04 15.29 -24.54
N ASN A 142 5.12 14.43 -24.13
CA ASN A 142 4.76 13.22 -24.90
C ASN A 142 3.82 13.49 -26.08
N ILE A 143 3.07 14.59 -26.06
CA ILE A 143 2.07 14.91 -27.08
C ILE A 143 2.34 16.29 -27.61
N ASN A 144 2.35 16.44 -28.94
CA ASN A 144 2.30 17.73 -29.59
C ASN A 144 0.88 18.31 -29.46
N LEU A 145 0.64 19.06 -28.39
CA LEU A 145 -0.68 19.60 -28.08
C LEU A 145 -1.24 20.48 -29.21
N PHE A 146 -0.40 21.27 -29.86
CA PHE A 146 -0.84 22.13 -30.96
C PHE A 146 -1.39 21.31 -32.14
N GLU A 147 -0.66 20.28 -32.53
CA GLU A 147 -1.10 19.38 -33.61
C GLU A 147 -2.34 18.57 -33.18
N TYR A 148 -2.40 18.11 -31.97
CA TYR A 148 -3.55 17.38 -31.44
C TYR A 148 -4.82 18.24 -31.44
N ILE A 149 -4.72 19.48 -30.95
CA ILE A 149 -5.86 20.43 -30.91
C ILE A 149 -6.37 20.74 -32.33
N ASN A 150 -5.46 21.02 -33.28
CA ASN A 150 -5.84 21.31 -34.65
C ASN A 150 -6.52 20.11 -35.33
N ASN A 151 -5.97 18.91 -35.16
CA ASN A 151 -6.56 17.70 -35.72
C ASN A 151 -7.95 17.41 -35.13
N TYR A 152 -8.10 17.57 -33.82
CA TYR A 152 -9.39 17.38 -33.13
C TYR A 152 -10.41 18.44 -33.57
N SER A 153 -10.00 19.72 -33.63
CA SER A 153 -10.84 20.84 -34.11
C SER A 153 -11.37 20.60 -35.52
N ASN A 154 -10.47 20.27 -36.46
CA ASN A 154 -10.84 20.02 -37.85
C ASN A 154 -11.79 18.83 -38.00
N LYS A 155 -11.60 17.79 -37.18
CA LYS A 155 -12.39 16.57 -37.26
C LYS A 155 -13.78 16.70 -36.67
N PHE A 156 -13.92 17.44 -35.60
CA PHE A 156 -15.16 17.52 -34.83
C PHE A 156 -15.84 18.87 -34.88
N ASP A 157 -15.35 19.78 -35.70
CA ASP A 157 -15.87 21.16 -35.88
C ASP A 157 -16.03 21.86 -34.51
N MET A 158 -14.97 21.82 -33.70
CA MET A 158 -14.96 22.39 -32.36
C MET A 158 -13.89 23.48 -32.25
N ASP A 159 -14.21 24.60 -31.56
CA ASP A 159 -13.27 25.72 -31.38
C ASP A 159 -11.98 25.26 -30.72
N PRO A 160 -10.79 25.48 -31.32
CA PRO A 160 -9.50 25.14 -30.74
C PRO A 160 -9.27 25.71 -29.33
N ASN A 161 -9.81 26.88 -29.04
CA ASN A 161 -9.67 27.52 -27.73
C ASN A 161 -10.43 26.72 -26.66
N ILE A 162 -11.62 26.22 -26.97
CA ILE A 162 -12.40 25.37 -26.04
C ILE A 162 -11.69 24.05 -25.81
N ILE A 163 -11.14 23.45 -26.88
CA ILE A 163 -10.34 22.20 -26.73
C ILE A 163 -9.14 22.43 -25.80
N ASN A 164 -8.41 23.51 -26.05
CA ASN A 164 -7.25 23.88 -25.24
C ASN A 164 -7.61 24.13 -23.78
N GLU A 165 -8.70 24.85 -23.51
CA GLU A 165 -9.22 25.11 -22.18
C GLU A 165 -9.52 23.81 -21.44
N ARG A 166 -10.23 22.86 -22.07
CA ARG A 166 -10.60 21.57 -21.46
C ARG A 166 -9.41 20.67 -21.22
N ILE A 167 -8.41 20.68 -22.12
CA ILE A 167 -7.15 19.94 -21.89
C ILE A 167 -6.36 20.59 -20.75
N ASN A 168 -6.26 21.91 -20.70
CA ASN A 168 -5.59 22.60 -19.59
C ASN A 168 -6.27 22.32 -18.24
N LYS A 169 -7.60 22.32 -18.21
CA LYS A 169 -8.38 21.95 -17.02
C LYS A 169 -8.14 20.49 -16.62
N LEU A 170 -8.06 19.56 -17.59
CA LEU A 170 -7.67 18.18 -17.33
C LEU A 170 -6.27 18.09 -16.70
N GLN A 171 -5.30 18.79 -17.25
CA GLN A 171 -3.93 18.81 -16.71
C GLN A 171 -3.84 19.50 -15.35
N ALA A 172 -4.72 20.45 -15.06
CA ALA A 172 -4.79 21.16 -13.77
C ALA A 172 -5.18 20.25 -12.59
N ILE A 173 -5.70 19.05 -12.84
CA ILE A 173 -5.94 18.04 -11.78
C ILE A 173 -4.70 17.84 -10.90
N LYS A 174 -3.49 17.93 -11.46
CA LYS A 174 -2.24 17.82 -10.70
C LYS A 174 -2.08 18.91 -9.61
N ASN A 175 -2.71 20.06 -9.83
CA ASN A 175 -2.59 21.22 -8.93
C ASN A 175 -3.71 21.27 -7.88
N ILE A 176 -4.74 20.42 -8.04
CA ILE A 176 -5.83 20.35 -7.05
C ILE A 176 -5.30 19.92 -5.71
N SER A 177 -5.75 20.60 -4.67
CA SER A 177 -5.35 20.36 -3.30
C SER A 177 -6.16 19.23 -2.67
N ILE A 178 -5.46 18.32 -2.02
CA ILE A 178 -6.04 17.27 -1.17
C ILE A 178 -5.70 17.60 0.28
N GLY A 179 -6.68 17.49 1.18
CA GLY A 179 -6.44 17.67 2.60
C GLY A 179 -5.54 16.55 3.16
N ARG A 180 -4.54 16.94 3.94
CA ARG A 180 -3.65 16.01 4.64
C ARG A 180 -3.68 16.28 6.14
N ILE A 181 -3.92 15.22 6.91
CA ILE A 181 -3.78 15.20 8.36
C ILE A 181 -2.44 14.53 8.68
N GLU A 182 -1.55 15.26 9.30
CA GLU A 182 -0.25 14.76 9.72
C GLU A 182 -0.25 14.59 11.25
N LEU A 183 -0.16 13.32 11.68
CA LEU A 183 -0.08 12.96 13.09
C LEU A 183 1.35 13.11 13.59
N GLY A 184 1.50 13.73 14.77
CA GLY A 184 2.79 14.02 15.37
C GLY A 184 3.54 12.80 15.83
N SER A 185 4.88 12.87 15.84
CA SER A 185 5.78 11.78 16.26
C SER A 185 5.67 11.45 17.76
N SER A 186 5.14 12.34 18.57
CA SER A 186 4.91 12.13 20.01
C SER A 186 3.72 11.23 20.33
N LEU A 187 2.84 10.98 19.34
CA LEU A 187 1.69 10.11 19.55
C LEU A 187 2.10 8.66 19.66
N SER A 188 1.55 7.97 20.64
CA SER A 188 1.71 6.52 20.75
C SER A 188 0.89 5.81 19.68
N ILE A 189 1.29 4.59 19.35
CA ILE A 189 0.59 3.76 18.35
C ILE A 189 -0.87 3.51 18.72
N GLU A 190 -1.16 3.38 20.03
CA GLU A 190 -2.52 3.21 20.54
C GLU A 190 -3.38 4.42 20.19
N THR A 191 -2.85 5.60 20.46
CA THR A 191 -3.53 6.87 20.15
C THR A 191 -3.74 7.01 18.64
N VAL A 192 -2.74 6.68 17.83
CA VAL A 192 -2.86 6.73 16.36
C VAL A 192 -3.93 5.74 15.88
N THR A 193 -3.95 4.52 16.43
CA THR A 193 -4.98 3.52 16.14
C THR A 193 -6.37 4.02 16.53
N GLU A 194 -6.51 4.61 17.71
CA GLU A 194 -7.79 5.15 18.19
C GLU A 194 -8.29 6.30 17.30
N ILE A 195 -7.40 7.22 16.90
CA ILE A 195 -7.72 8.32 15.98
C ILE A 195 -8.23 7.73 14.66
N PHE A 196 -7.51 6.75 14.11
CA PHE A 196 -7.90 6.10 12.86
C PHE A 196 -9.29 5.44 12.95
N VAL A 197 -9.55 4.68 14.02
CA VAL A 197 -10.85 4.03 14.26
C VAL A 197 -11.98 5.07 14.32
N ARG A 198 -11.77 6.18 15.03
CA ARG A 198 -12.77 7.24 15.17
C ARG A 198 -13.06 7.95 13.85
N ILE A 199 -12.05 8.20 13.04
CA ILE A 199 -12.21 8.84 11.72
C ILE A 199 -12.92 7.89 10.74
N ASN A 200 -12.58 6.60 10.77
CA ASN A 200 -13.08 5.59 9.84
C ASN A 200 -14.23 4.73 10.41
N SER A 201 -15.07 5.29 11.27
CA SER A 201 -16.14 4.58 12.00
C SER A 201 -17.11 3.74 11.12
N LYS A 202 -17.01 3.79 9.80
CA LYS A 202 -17.71 2.96 8.81
C LYS A 202 -16.77 2.15 7.89
N GLY A 203 -15.45 2.18 8.12
CA GLY A 203 -14.44 1.50 7.31
C GLY A 203 -13.82 0.30 8.03
N VAL A 204 -12.91 -0.40 7.34
CA VAL A 204 -12.14 -1.49 7.94
C VAL A 204 -11.05 -0.87 8.82
N VAL A 205 -11.12 -1.16 10.10
CA VAL A 205 -10.18 -0.69 11.12
C VAL A 205 -8.80 -1.28 10.86
N LEU A 206 -7.77 -0.42 10.79
CA LEU A 206 -6.37 -0.88 10.84
C LEU A 206 -6.11 -1.56 12.19
N SER A 207 -5.68 -2.81 12.12
CA SER A 207 -5.30 -3.57 13.31
C SER A 207 -3.89 -3.22 13.74
N GLN A 208 -3.52 -3.57 14.97
CA GLN A 208 -2.12 -3.47 15.42
C GLN A 208 -1.16 -4.32 14.58
N ALA A 209 -1.67 -5.38 13.96
CA ALA A 209 -0.92 -6.19 13.02
C ALA A 209 -0.60 -5.41 11.74
N ASP A 210 -1.55 -4.63 11.21
CA ASP A 210 -1.32 -3.76 10.04
C ASP A 210 -0.24 -2.72 10.33
N PHE A 211 -0.24 -2.13 11.54
CA PHE A 211 0.82 -1.23 11.97
C PHE A 211 2.18 -1.93 12.09
N ALA A 212 2.20 -3.14 12.68
CA ALA A 212 3.43 -3.92 12.77
C ALA A 212 4.00 -4.20 11.38
N MET A 213 3.16 -4.62 10.45
CA MET A 213 3.56 -4.87 9.08
C MET A 213 4.06 -3.59 8.39
N SER A 214 3.40 -2.45 8.60
CA SER A 214 3.86 -1.14 8.09
C SER A 214 5.22 -0.76 8.66
N LYS A 215 5.42 -0.95 9.97
CA LYS A 215 6.71 -0.67 10.62
C LYS A 215 7.81 -1.62 10.15
N ILE A 216 7.49 -2.87 9.87
CA ILE A 216 8.42 -3.82 9.27
C ILE A 216 8.88 -3.28 7.90
N SER A 217 7.95 -2.86 7.04
CA SER A 217 8.27 -2.46 5.67
C SER A 217 9.13 -1.20 5.56
N VAL A 218 9.00 -0.24 6.49
CA VAL A 218 9.82 0.99 6.45
C VAL A 218 11.26 0.78 6.95
N ASN A 219 11.55 -0.35 7.57
CA ASN A 219 12.88 -0.71 8.03
C ASN A 219 13.67 -1.47 6.92
N GLU A 220 13.76 -0.90 5.73
CA GLU A 220 14.41 -1.51 4.56
C GLU A 220 15.87 -1.89 4.82
N GLU A 221 16.58 -1.09 5.60
CA GLU A 221 17.99 -1.31 5.99
C GLU A 221 18.21 -2.63 6.76
N TYR A 222 17.15 -3.17 7.39
CA TYR A 222 17.17 -4.41 8.17
C TYR A 222 16.32 -5.52 7.52
N GLU A 223 16.29 -5.58 6.22
CA GLU A 223 15.54 -6.58 5.45
C GLU A 223 14.02 -6.57 5.74
N GLY A 224 13.50 -5.44 6.20
CA GLY A 224 12.09 -5.30 6.59
C GLY A 224 11.13 -5.66 5.47
N ASN A 225 11.43 -5.24 4.25
CA ASN A 225 10.64 -5.58 3.07
C ASN A 225 10.60 -7.10 2.81
N ASP A 226 11.71 -7.79 3.02
CA ASP A 226 11.80 -9.23 2.84
C ASP A 226 11.01 -10.01 3.89
N ILE A 227 11.13 -9.58 5.17
CA ILE A 227 10.34 -10.13 6.27
C ILE A 227 8.85 -10.03 5.94
N ARG A 228 8.45 -8.86 5.50
CA ARG A 228 7.08 -8.57 5.14
C ARG A 228 6.58 -9.43 4.00
N LYS A 229 7.29 -9.44 2.87
CA LYS A 229 6.93 -10.24 1.70
C LYS A 229 6.88 -11.73 2.03
N ALA A 230 7.80 -12.22 2.87
CA ALA A 230 7.77 -13.60 3.32
C ALA A 230 6.47 -13.94 4.06
N ILE A 231 6.04 -13.07 4.98
CA ILE A 231 4.78 -13.24 5.72
C ILE A 231 3.58 -13.22 4.77
N ASP A 232 3.53 -12.21 3.91
CA ASP A 232 2.38 -11.97 3.04
C ASP A 232 2.22 -13.08 1.99
N TYR A 233 3.31 -13.42 1.29
CA TYR A 233 3.28 -14.47 0.26
C TYR A 233 3.06 -15.86 0.84
N PHE A 234 3.61 -16.17 2.02
CA PHE A 234 3.32 -17.44 2.69
C PHE A 234 1.82 -17.60 2.97
N CYS A 235 1.20 -16.59 3.56
CA CYS A 235 -0.23 -16.60 3.84
C CYS A 235 -1.07 -16.63 2.54
N HIS A 236 -0.60 -15.92 1.50
CA HIS A 236 -1.30 -15.91 0.21
C HIS A 236 -1.23 -17.26 -0.49
N PHE A 237 -0.05 -17.88 -0.56
CA PHE A 237 0.12 -19.20 -1.18
C PHE A 237 -0.68 -20.29 -0.47
N ALA A 238 -0.86 -20.19 0.85
CA ALA A 238 -1.71 -21.11 1.60
C ALA A 238 -3.19 -21.03 1.16
N LYS A 239 -3.65 -19.83 0.80
CA LYS A 239 -5.05 -19.58 0.40
C LYS A 239 -5.28 -19.72 -1.09
N THR A 240 -4.34 -19.25 -1.90
CA THR A 240 -4.47 -19.11 -3.35
C THR A 240 -3.18 -19.57 -4.04
N PRO A 241 -2.90 -20.89 -4.03
CA PRO A 241 -1.67 -21.45 -4.61
C PRO A 241 -1.47 -21.13 -6.09
N VAL A 242 -2.57 -20.91 -6.82
CA VAL A 242 -2.57 -20.62 -8.27
C VAL A 242 -1.88 -19.30 -8.61
N ASP A 243 -1.75 -18.38 -7.66
CA ASP A 243 -1.10 -17.07 -7.87
C ASP A 243 0.43 -17.12 -7.75
N TYR A 244 1.01 -18.31 -7.48
CA TYR A 244 2.46 -18.46 -7.34
C TYR A 244 3.23 -17.93 -8.54
N GLU A 245 2.82 -18.29 -9.78
CA GLU A 245 3.51 -17.82 -10.98
C GLU A 245 3.39 -16.30 -11.18
N ASN A 246 2.26 -15.71 -10.80
CA ASN A 246 2.08 -14.26 -10.84
C ASN A 246 3.06 -13.55 -9.89
N ILE A 247 3.17 -14.03 -8.66
CA ILE A 247 4.08 -13.45 -7.65
C ILE A 247 5.53 -13.63 -8.09
N LYS A 248 5.92 -14.84 -8.49
CA LYS A 248 7.29 -15.17 -8.95
C LYS A 248 7.73 -14.27 -10.12
N ASN A 249 6.85 -14.05 -11.09
CA ASN A 249 7.16 -13.27 -12.29
C ASN A 249 7.09 -11.76 -12.06
N ASN A 250 6.29 -11.31 -11.11
CA ASN A 250 6.13 -9.87 -10.83
C ASN A 250 7.08 -9.35 -9.74
N ASP A 251 7.59 -10.23 -8.86
CA ASP A 251 8.57 -9.90 -7.82
C ASP A 251 9.84 -10.76 -7.98
N THR A 252 10.54 -10.53 -9.09
CA THR A 252 11.72 -11.31 -9.48
C THR A 252 12.85 -11.22 -8.44
N ASP A 253 13.03 -10.05 -7.84
CA ASP A 253 14.09 -9.83 -6.84
C ASP A 253 13.85 -10.68 -5.58
N PHE A 254 12.62 -10.68 -5.08
CA PHE A 254 12.28 -11.48 -3.90
C PHE A 254 12.25 -12.98 -4.23
N SER A 255 11.83 -13.35 -5.43
CA SER A 255 11.75 -14.76 -5.84
C SER A 255 13.12 -15.47 -5.92
N GLN A 256 14.22 -14.72 -6.00
CA GLN A 256 15.60 -15.24 -5.97
C GLN A 256 16.16 -15.39 -4.54
N LYS A 257 15.48 -14.87 -3.52
CA LYS A 257 15.96 -14.91 -2.14
C LYS A 257 15.75 -16.27 -1.48
N GLU A 258 16.65 -16.62 -0.54
CA GLU A 258 16.57 -17.89 0.20
C GLU A 258 15.23 -18.07 0.93
N ILE A 259 14.69 -16.96 1.49
CA ILE A 259 13.42 -17.01 2.21
C ILE A 259 12.25 -17.37 1.31
N PHE A 260 12.26 -16.98 0.03
CA PHE A 260 11.24 -17.38 -0.93
C PHE A 260 11.18 -18.90 -1.07
N ASN A 261 12.35 -19.54 -1.21
CA ASN A 261 12.42 -21.02 -1.29
C ASN A 261 11.92 -21.70 -0.01
N LYS A 262 11.99 -21.03 1.14
CA LYS A 262 11.48 -21.56 2.41
C LYS A 262 9.97 -21.45 2.56
N ILE A 263 9.31 -20.58 1.82
CA ILE A 263 7.86 -20.36 1.92
C ILE A 263 7.05 -21.07 0.83
N ILE A 264 7.64 -21.39 -0.33
CA ILE A 264 6.89 -21.88 -1.49
C ILE A 264 6.29 -23.28 -1.32
N TRP A 265 6.77 -24.08 -0.37
CA TRP A 265 6.24 -25.42 -0.13
C TRP A 265 4.75 -25.41 0.24
N ILE A 266 4.27 -24.32 0.86
CA ILE A 266 2.88 -24.20 1.33
C ILE A 266 1.86 -24.23 0.18
N LYS A 267 2.24 -23.79 -1.03
CA LYS A 267 1.38 -23.83 -2.21
C LYS A 267 1.03 -25.27 -2.65
N ASP A 268 1.86 -26.24 -2.31
CA ASP A 268 1.68 -27.64 -2.63
C ASP A 268 1.07 -28.42 -1.44
N SER A 269 0.74 -27.73 -0.36
CA SER A 269 0.07 -28.31 0.81
C SER A 269 -1.41 -28.52 0.52
N ASN A 270 -1.90 -29.73 0.83
CA ASN A 270 -3.34 -30.05 0.79
C ASN A 270 -4.01 -29.85 2.15
N GLU A 271 -3.41 -29.04 3.02
CA GLU A 271 -3.88 -28.84 4.36
C GLU A 271 -4.98 -27.76 4.36
N ASP A 272 -6.18 -28.15 4.79
CA ASP A 272 -7.37 -27.31 4.86
C ASP A 272 -7.82 -26.97 6.30
N LEU A 273 -7.22 -27.63 7.29
CA LEU A 273 -7.56 -27.42 8.70
C LEU A 273 -7.13 -26.05 9.21
N TYR A 274 -5.98 -25.54 8.74
CA TYR A 274 -5.42 -24.27 9.19
C TYR A 274 -4.82 -23.46 8.04
N LEU A 275 -5.44 -22.34 7.72
CA LEU A 275 -4.96 -21.39 6.74
C LEU A 275 -4.38 -20.16 7.49
N PRO A 276 -3.06 -20.01 7.56
CA PRO A 276 -2.42 -18.94 8.32
C PRO A 276 -2.76 -17.58 7.71
N ASN A 277 -2.87 -16.59 8.58
CA ASN A 277 -2.92 -15.18 8.21
C ASN A 277 -1.71 -14.43 8.81
N TYR A 278 -1.44 -13.22 8.32
CA TYR A 278 -0.27 -12.46 8.77
C TYR A 278 -0.31 -12.10 10.26
N VAL A 279 -1.51 -12.01 10.87
CA VAL A 279 -1.66 -11.76 12.32
C VAL A 279 -1.13 -12.94 13.13
N ASP A 280 -1.43 -14.16 12.66
CA ASP A 280 -0.96 -15.40 13.30
C ASP A 280 0.56 -15.49 13.21
N VAL A 281 1.12 -15.26 12.01
CA VAL A 281 2.58 -15.28 11.81
C VAL A 281 3.27 -14.29 12.74
N LEU A 282 2.77 -13.05 12.80
CA LEU A 282 3.34 -12.01 13.67
C LEU A 282 3.23 -12.38 15.15
N ARG A 283 2.07 -12.82 15.61
CA ARG A 283 1.85 -13.18 17.02
C ARG A 283 2.72 -14.37 17.44
N VAL A 284 2.77 -15.42 16.64
CA VAL A 284 3.56 -16.61 16.95
C VAL A 284 5.04 -16.29 16.91
N ALA A 285 5.55 -15.63 15.87
CA ALA A 285 6.94 -15.22 15.76
C ALA A 285 7.36 -14.31 16.93
N PHE A 286 6.51 -13.35 17.28
CA PHE A 286 6.76 -12.43 18.38
C PHE A 286 6.74 -13.14 19.74
N THR A 287 5.73 -13.97 20.00
CA THR A 287 5.64 -14.73 21.25
C THR A 287 6.82 -15.69 21.39
N TYR A 288 7.17 -16.40 20.32
CA TYR A 288 8.27 -17.37 20.31
C TYR A 288 9.61 -16.71 20.64
N LYS A 289 9.94 -15.62 19.94
CA LYS A 289 11.27 -14.99 20.06
C LYS A 289 11.37 -13.98 21.20
N PHE A 290 10.31 -13.18 21.43
CA PHE A 290 10.37 -12.09 22.39
C PHE A 290 9.70 -12.39 23.72
N LYS A 291 8.99 -13.54 23.83
CA LYS A 291 8.18 -13.91 25.00
C LYS A 291 7.11 -12.87 25.37
N ARG A 292 6.57 -12.22 24.34
CA ARG A 292 5.55 -11.17 24.41
C ARG A 292 4.45 -11.43 23.37
N GLY A 293 3.17 -11.24 23.72
CA GLY A 293 2.03 -11.53 22.84
C GLY A 293 1.33 -10.30 22.28
N LYS A 294 1.58 -9.10 22.83
CA LYS A 294 0.90 -7.87 22.37
C LYS A 294 1.62 -7.28 21.18
N LEU A 295 0.97 -7.26 20.01
CA LEU A 295 1.54 -6.69 18.76
C LEU A 295 1.91 -5.20 18.87
N GLN A 296 1.28 -4.47 19.77
CA GLN A 296 1.63 -3.13 20.16
C GLN A 296 3.10 -3.03 20.67
N ASP A 297 3.54 -4.01 21.47
CA ASP A 297 4.93 -4.07 21.92
C ASP A 297 5.88 -4.29 20.76
N LEU A 298 5.49 -5.11 19.76
CA LEU A 298 6.27 -5.32 18.55
C LEU A 298 6.43 -4.00 17.77
N VAL A 299 5.36 -3.25 17.59
CA VAL A 299 5.42 -1.94 16.89
C VAL A 299 6.36 -0.99 17.64
N SER A 300 6.31 -0.95 18.96
CA SER A 300 7.20 -0.12 19.77
C SER A 300 8.68 -0.50 19.59
N LEU A 301 9.00 -1.80 19.60
CA LEU A 301 10.35 -2.31 19.36
C LEU A 301 10.85 -1.99 17.95
N LEU A 302 10.00 -2.18 16.93
CA LEU A 302 10.31 -1.85 15.53
C LEU A 302 10.43 -0.33 15.28
N SER A 303 10.00 0.48 16.24
CA SER A 303 10.23 1.92 16.27
C SER A 303 11.45 2.32 17.09
N GLY A 304 12.19 1.36 17.66
CA GLY A 304 13.40 1.61 18.43
C GLY A 304 13.18 1.89 19.91
N ARG A 305 11.97 1.69 20.45
CA ARG A 305 11.66 1.99 21.85
C ARG A 305 12.20 0.90 22.79
N ASP A 306 13.03 1.33 23.74
CA ASP A 306 13.46 0.50 24.87
C ASP A 306 12.32 0.41 25.90
N PHE A 307 11.99 -0.80 26.38
CA PHE A 307 10.93 -0.98 27.36
C PHE A 307 11.36 -0.65 28.80
N GLU A 308 12.66 -0.73 29.10
CA GLU A 308 13.19 -0.46 30.43
C GLU A 308 13.43 1.04 30.61
N THR A 309 14.18 1.64 29.69
CA THR A 309 14.53 3.06 29.76
C THR A 309 13.48 3.98 29.15
N ARG A 310 12.58 3.44 28.30
CA ARG A 310 11.60 4.18 27.46
C ARG A 310 12.23 5.14 26.45
N GLU A 311 13.53 5.05 26.25
CA GLU A 311 14.28 5.79 25.26
C GLU A 311 14.21 5.14 23.87
N TYR A 312 14.52 5.91 22.84
CA TYR A 312 14.57 5.44 21.47
C TYR A 312 16.03 5.22 21.05
N LYS A 313 16.34 4.00 20.59
CA LYS A 313 17.70 3.58 20.19
C LYS A 313 17.66 2.81 18.87
N PRO A 314 18.48 3.18 17.87
CA PRO A 314 18.53 2.49 16.59
C PRO A 314 18.87 1.00 16.69
N GLU A 315 19.74 0.64 17.65
CA GLU A 315 20.18 -0.74 17.89
C GLU A 315 19.01 -1.68 18.22
N ILE A 316 17.94 -1.14 18.84
CA ILE A 316 16.73 -1.90 19.15
C ILE A 316 15.98 -2.29 17.89
N ILE A 317 15.97 -1.42 16.87
CA ILE A 317 15.32 -1.73 15.59
C ILE A 317 16.05 -2.88 14.92
N GLU A 318 17.37 -2.76 14.74
CA GLU A 318 18.19 -3.81 14.14
C GLU A 318 18.00 -5.15 14.84
N TYR A 319 18.15 -5.16 16.16
CA TYR A 319 17.96 -6.35 16.97
C TYR A 319 16.56 -6.94 16.83
N SER A 320 15.53 -6.09 16.85
CA SER A 320 14.14 -6.53 16.79
C SER A 320 13.78 -7.06 15.40
N CYS A 321 14.23 -6.40 14.32
CA CYS A 321 14.02 -6.90 12.96
C CYS A 321 14.68 -8.27 12.75
N LYS A 322 15.95 -8.43 13.15
CA LYS A 322 16.67 -9.71 13.06
C LYS A 322 15.98 -10.82 13.84
N LYS A 323 15.59 -10.52 15.06
CA LYS A 323 14.92 -11.49 15.94
C LYS A 323 13.52 -11.87 15.43
N LEU A 324 12.78 -10.91 14.87
CA LEU A 324 11.50 -11.16 14.22
C LEU A 324 11.67 -12.03 12.97
N TYR A 325 12.68 -11.75 12.16
CA TYR A 325 12.98 -12.55 10.97
C TYR A 325 13.24 -14.02 11.31
N ASP A 326 14.02 -14.28 12.36
CA ASP A 326 14.23 -15.64 12.86
C ASP A 326 12.94 -16.29 13.37
N GLY A 327 12.03 -15.52 13.94
CA GLY A 327 10.70 -15.98 14.34
C GLY A 327 9.82 -16.35 13.14
N VAL A 328 9.84 -15.53 12.10
CA VAL A 328 9.12 -15.78 10.83
C VAL A 328 9.67 -17.04 10.15
N LYS A 329 11.01 -17.18 10.05
CA LYS A 329 11.65 -18.40 9.52
C LYS A 329 11.20 -19.66 10.25
N ALA A 330 11.08 -19.60 11.57
CA ALA A 330 10.64 -20.74 12.37
C ALA A 330 9.15 -21.06 12.15
N PHE A 331 8.32 -20.04 11.91
CA PHE A 331 6.89 -20.23 11.61
C PHE A 331 6.67 -20.86 10.24
N VAL A 332 7.37 -20.38 9.21
CA VAL A 332 7.22 -20.85 7.83
C VAL A 332 7.97 -22.16 7.55
N ASP A 333 8.72 -22.67 8.53
CA ASP A 333 9.39 -23.95 8.39
C ASP A 333 8.37 -25.10 8.27
N LYS A 334 8.50 -25.87 7.20
CA LYS A 334 7.58 -26.96 6.86
C LYS A 334 7.38 -27.94 8.01
N THR A 335 8.47 -28.37 8.63
CA THR A 335 8.42 -29.37 9.72
C THR A 335 7.69 -28.82 10.94
N ASN A 336 7.96 -27.57 11.30
CA ASN A 336 7.28 -26.93 12.43
C ASN A 336 5.79 -26.74 12.17
N PHE A 337 5.45 -26.30 10.97
CA PHE A 337 4.05 -26.09 10.58
C PHE A 337 3.27 -27.41 10.54
N GLU A 338 3.80 -28.43 9.88
CA GLU A 338 3.15 -29.75 9.80
C GLU A 338 2.99 -30.38 11.20
N ARG A 339 3.98 -30.24 12.08
CA ARG A 339 3.86 -30.69 13.49
C ARG A 339 2.72 -29.97 14.22
N TYR A 340 2.61 -28.67 14.04
CA TYR A 340 1.50 -27.90 14.63
C TYR A 340 0.14 -28.43 14.16
N VAL A 341 -0.03 -28.59 12.85
CA VAL A 341 -1.29 -29.13 12.28
C VAL A 341 -1.56 -30.56 12.79
N MET A 342 -0.55 -31.41 12.91
CA MET A 342 -0.70 -32.75 13.48
C MET A 342 -1.18 -32.70 14.93
N ILE A 343 -0.70 -31.76 15.74
CA ILE A 343 -1.17 -31.57 17.12
C ILE A 343 -2.64 -31.16 17.13
N LEU A 344 -3.06 -30.23 16.26
CA LEU A 344 -4.45 -29.82 16.12
C LEU A 344 -5.35 -31.02 15.77
N LYS A 345 -4.94 -31.82 14.78
CA LYS A 345 -5.67 -33.03 14.36
C LYS A 345 -5.79 -34.05 15.50
N SER A 346 -4.70 -34.29 16.22
CA SER A 346 -4.70 -35.24 17.35
C SER A 346 -5.50 -34.75 18.56
N ALA A 347 -5.67 -33.45 18.71
CA ALA A 347 -6.53 -32.85 19.73
C ALA A 347 -8.03 -32.85 19.34
N GLY A 348 -8.39 -33.40 18.17
CA GLY A 348 -9.79 -33.46 17.69
C GLY A 348 -10.33 -32.10 17.23
N ILE A 349 -9.42 -31.16 16.93
CA ILE A 349 -9.78 -29.83 16.48
C ILE A 349 -9.96 -29.90 14.97
N ILE A 350 -11.22 -29.85 14.52
CA ILE A 350 -11.60 -30.19 13.15
C ILE A 350 -12.16 -28.96 12.38
N ASP A 351 -12.28 -27.77 13.00
CA ASP A 351 -13.05 -26.68 12.40
C ASP A 351 -12.49 -25.29 12.70
N ASP A 352 -12.92 -24.31 11.89
CA ASP A 352 -12.73 -22.86 11.98
C ASP A 352 -12.99 -22.22 13.36
N SER A 353 -13.55 -22.95 14.30
CA SER A 353 -13.86 -22.49 15.65
C SER A 353 -12.64 -22.06 16.48
N LEU A 354 -11.44 -22.54 16.13
CA LEU A 354 -10.18 -22.16 16.78
C LEU A 354 -9.63 -20.81 16.33
N ILE A 355 -10.05 -20.34 15.18
CA ILE A 355 -9.53 -19.10 14.60
C ILE A 355 -10.19 -17.88 15.24
N ARG A 356 -11.23 -18.07 16.03
CA ARG A 356 -12.04 -17.00 16.63
C ARG A 356 -11.88 -16.78 18.13
N SER A 357 -10.97 -17.46 18.79
CA SER A 357 -10.73 -17.27 20.23
C SER A 357 -9.55 -16.35 20.53
#